data_9341b3451304f764e7054202d6665573
#
_entry.id   9341b3451304f764e7054202d6665573
#
_cell.length_a   1.000
_cell.length_b   1.000
_cell.length_c   1.000
_cell.angle_alpha   90.00
_cell.angle_beta   90.00
_cell.angle_gamma   90.00
#
_symmetry.space_group_name_H-M   'P 1'
#
loop_
_entity.id
_entity.type
_entity.pdbx_description
1 polymer ?
#
loop_
_entity_poly.entity_id
_entity_poly.type
_entity_poly.pdbx_seq_one_letter_code
_entity_poly.pdbx_strand_id
1 'polypeptide(L)'
;MTATSTTLTEPGAMSFDVIVIGAGAVGENVADRTTQAGLRTVIIEADLVGGECSYWACMPSKALLRSGAALAAARRVGGAAEAVTGDLDVAAVLRRRNSFTSNWSDEGQVRWLEKTGIELVRGHARLTGVRQVTVTADDGTTTVLTAACAVVVSTGSAALLPDIAGLASASPWTSREATSAAGIPDSLAIIGGGVVAAEMATAYAGLGAEVTMIVRSHFLGGQEPFAGELVLAALGEAGVTVLSGVSTTEVTRNADGDVTLSLSDGTQVTATEVLVATGRVPRTEDVGLETVGLAPGDWLEVDDTLLVQGAAPELAGAWLYATGDVNHRALLTHQGKYQARAAGDAIAARAAGKPIDDAPWGTHVATADHAAVPQVTFTDPEVASIGLTQAAAEKAGFRIRVLDYNLGGVAGAAVHADGYTGSARAIVDLDREVLIGATFVGPDVAELLHAATIAVVGEVPIHRLWHAVPSYPTLSEVWLRLLEQYGRPQ
;
A
#
# COMPACT_ATOMS: atom_id res chain seq x y z
N MET A 1 3.74 -49.12 -20.71
CA MET A 1 2.38 -49.04 -20.14
C MET A 1 2.43 -47.90 -19.12
N THR A 2 2.06 -46.73 -19.56
CA THR A 2 1.98 -45.53 -18.74
C THR A 2 0.62 -45.48 -18.07
N ALA A 3 0.58 -45.60 -16.76
CA ALA A 3 -0.63 -45.47 -15.96
C ALA A 3 -1.07 -44.01 -15.97
N THR A 4 -2.11 -43.70 -16.70
CA THR A 4 -2.83 -42.43 -16.63
C THR A 4 -3.60 -42.41 -15.30
N SER A 5 -3.16 -41.63 -14.34
CA SER A 5 -3.93 -41.36 -13.13
C SER A 5 -5.16 -40.52 -13.51
N THR A 6 -6.30 -41.17 -13.59
CA THR A 6 -7.58 -40.49 -13.73
C THR A 6 -7.96 -39.92 -12.36
N THR A 7 -7.77 -38.64 -12.15
CA THR A 7 -8.36 -37.92 -11.01
C THR A 7 -9.87 -37.94 -11.18
N LEU A 8 -10.57 -38.61 -10.26
CA LEU A 8 -12.04 -38.59 -10.19
C LEU A 8 -12.46 -37.15 -9.78
N THR A 9 -12.96 -36.37 -10.72
CA THR A 9 -13.68 -35.12 -10.44
C THR A 9 -15.04 -35.50 -9.85
N GLU A 10 -15.38 -34.93 -8.70
CA GLU A 10 -16.75 -35.05 -8.15
C GLU A 10 -17.76 -34.51 -9.15
N PRO A 11 -18.96 -35.15 -9.25
CA PRO A 11 -20.00 -34.71 -10.17
C PRO A 11 -20.49 -33.31 -9.76
N GLY A 12 -20.16 -32.28 -10.56
CA GLY A 12 -20.54 -30.87 -10.35
C GLY A 12 -19.38 -29.91 -10.11
N ALA A 13 -18.13 -30.38 -10.01
CA ALA A 13 -16.98 -29.51 -9.87
C ALA A 13 -16.63 -28.83 -11.20
N MET A 14 -16.49 -27.51 -11.19
CA MET A 14 -15.96 -26.74 -12.33
C MET A 14 -14.43 -26.78 -12.32
N SER A 15 -13.81 -27.04 -13.48
CA SER A 15 -12.35 -27.14 -13.59
C SER A 15 -11.78 -25.93 -14.33
N PHE A 16 -10.70 -25.37 -13.79
CA PHE A 16 -9.94 -24.27 -14.36
C PHE A 16 -8.43 -24.59 -14.35
N ASP A 17 -7.63 -23.86 -15.11
CA ASP A 17 -6.19 -23.97 -14.98
C ASP A 17 -5.71 -23.22 -13.75
N VAL A 18 -6.25 -22.02 -13.50
CA VAL A 18 -5.89 -21.16 -12.40
C VAL A 18 -7.14 -20.66 -11.67
N ILE A 19 -7.09 -20.69 -10.33
CA ILE A 19 -8.10 -20.09 -9.46
C ILE A 19 -7.43 -18.96 -8.67
N VAL A 20 -8.00 -17.75 -8.73
CA VAL A 20 -7.53 -16.59 -7.95
C VAL A 20 -8.57 -16.27 -6.88
N ILE A 21 -8.16 -16.30 -5.62
CA ILE A 21 -9.00 -15.96 -4.46
C ILE A 21 -8.77 -14.50 -4.09
N GLY A 22 -9.76 -13.64 -4.31
CA GLY A 22 -9.74 -12.19 -4.13
C GLY A 22 -9.52 -11.45 -5.44
N ALA A 23 -10.50 -10.63 -5.84
CA ALA A 23 -10.46 -9.79 -7.04
C ALA A 23 -10.12 -8.33 -6.69
N GLY A 24 -9.21 -8.11 -5.73
CA GLY A 24 -8.58 -6.82 -5.55
C GLY A 24 -7.61 -6.50 -6.68
N ALA A 25 -7.07 -5.30 -6.70
CA ALA A 25 -6.16 -4.81 -7.74
C ALA A 25 -4.95 -5.73 -8.03
N VAL A 26 -4.59 -6.60 -7.10
CA VAL A 26 -3.49 -7.58 -7.24
C VAL A 26 -4.01 -8.84 -7.92
N GLY A 27 -5.11 -9.43 -7.41
CA GLY A 27 -5.71 -10.62 -8.00
C GLY A 27 -6.13 -10.44 -9.45
N GLU A 28 -6.70 -9.27 -9.80
CA GLU A 28 -7.01 -8.89 -11.18
C GLU A 28 -5.77 -9.00 -12.10
N ASN A 29 -4.60 -8.54 -11.62
CA ASN A 29 -3.35 -8.60 -12.39
C ASN A 29 -2.82 -10.03 -12.55
N VAL A 30 -2.99 -10.91 -11.54
CA VAL A 30 -2.66 -12.34 -11.68
C VAL A 30 -3.56 -12.97 -12.73
N ALA A 31 -4.88 -12.77 -12.60
CA ALA A 31 -5.87 -13.36 -13.51
C ALA A 31 -5.66 -12.90 -14.95
N ASP A 32 -5.41 -11.62 -15.16
CA ASP A 32 -5.10 -11.06 -16.48
C ASP A 32 -3.84 -11.71 -17.07
N ARG A 33 -2.77 -11.83 -16.29
CA ARG A 33 -1.50 -12.37 -16.75
C ARG A 33 -1.59 -13.85 -17.14
N THR A 34 -2.28 -14.65 -16.34
CA THR A 34 -2.49 -16.08 -16.62
C THR A 34 -3.43 -16.29 -17.81
N THR A 35 -4.47 -15.45 -17.95
CA THR A 35 -5.38 -15.49 -19.12
C THR A 35 -4.66 -15.10 -20.41
N GLN A 36 -3.81 -14.06 -20.39
CA GLN A 36 -2.98 -13.69 -21.54
C GLN A 36 -2.03 -14.81 -21.97
N ALA A 37 -1.60 -15.65 -21.04
CA ALA A 37 -0.80 -16.84 -21.33
C ALA A 37 -1.62 -18.03 -21.90
N GLY A 38 -2.92 -17.87 -22.07
CA GLY A 38 -3.83 -18.88 -22.61
C GLY A 38 -4.37 -19.88 -21.58
N LEU A 39 -4.20 -19.62 -20.28
CA LEU A 39 -4.77 -20.44 -19.21
C LEU A 39 -6.22 -20.04 -18.92
N ARG A 40 -7.07 -21.02 -18.70
CA ARG A 40 -8.44 -20.78 -18.27
C ARG A 40 -8.44 -20.37 -16.80
N THR A 41 -8.69 -19.10 -16.53
CA THR A 41 -8.59 -18.49 -15.21
C THR A 41 -9.97 -18.09 -14.68
N VAL A 42 -10.23 -18.40 -13.40
CA VAL A 42 -11.38 -17.89 -12.65
C VAL A 42 -10.88 -17.03 -11.49
N ILE A 43 -11.60 -15.93 -11.23
CA ILE A 43 -11.37 -15.08 -10.08
C ILE A 43 -12.60 -15.07 -9.17
N ILE A 44 -12.39 -15.11 -7.86
CA ILE A 44 -13.46 -15.18 -6.85
C ILE A 44 -13.44 -13.92 -6.01
N GLU A 45 -14.61 -13.32 -5.79
CA GLU A 45 -14.74 -12.11 -4.99
C GLU A 45 -15.98 -12.15 -4.11
N ALA A 46 -15.79 -11.86 -2.82
CA ALA A 46 -16.86 -11.82 -1.83
C ALA A 46 -17.50 -10.44 -1.65
N ASP A 47 -16.82 -9.37 -2.14
CA ASP A 47 -17.27 -7.97 -2.00
C ASP A 47 -17.24 -7.31 -3.40
N LEU A 48 -16.54 -6.20 -3.58
CA LEU A 48 -16.44 -5.48 -4.85
C LEU A 48 -15.17 -5.85 -5.62
N VAL A 49 -15.31 -6.20 -6.90
CA VAL A 49 -14.19 -6.39 -7.81
C VAL A 49 -13.41 -5.06 -7.94
N GLY A 50 -12.10 -5.08 -7.65
CA GLY A 50 -11.25 -3.91 -7.50
C GLY A 50 -10.71 -3.74 -6.08
N GLY A 51 -11.40 -4.28 -5.08
CA GLY A 51 -11.00 -4.42 -3.68
C GLY A 51 -10.71 -3.11 -2.95
N GLU A 52 -9.96 -3.20 -1.87
CA GLU A 52 -9.65 -2.08 -0.96
C GLU A 52 -9.06 -0.87 -1.70
N CYS A 53 -8.11 -1.07 -2.60
CA CYS A 53 -7.43 0.01 -3.30
C CYS A 53 -8.41 0.92 -4.06
N SER A 54 -9.38 0.33 -4.75
CA SER A 54 -10.33 1.06 -5.60
C SER A 54 -11.40 1.79 -4.79
N TYR A 55 -11.85 1.20 -3.67
CA TYR A 55 -13.05 1.66 -2.97
C TYR A 55 -12.82 2.20 -1.57
N TRP A 56 -11.78 1.75 -0.85
CA TRP A 56 -11.61 2.05 0.58
C TRP A 56 -10.17 2.39 1.01
N ALA A 57 -9.24 2.50 0.06
CA ALA A 57 -7.84 2.86 0.36
C ALA A 57 -7.30 3.89 -0.64
N CYS A 58 -6.53 3.46 -1.65
CA CYS A 58 -5.71 4.35 -2.48
C CYS A 58 -6.52 5.44 -3.19
N MET A 59 -7.57 5.05 -3.92
CA MET A 59 -8.31 6.00 -4.75
C MET A 59 -9.13 7.01 -3.91
N PRO A 60 -9.97 6.59 -2.96
CA PRO A 60 -10.73 7.56 -2.18
C PRO A 60 -9.86 8.42 -1.26
N SER A 61 -8.79 7.89 -0.64
CA SER A 61 -7.92 8.70 0.22
C SER A 61 -7.19 9.80 -0.56
N LYS A 62 -6.65 9.48 -1.75
CA LYS A 62 -5.97 10.47 -2.59
C LYS A 62 -6.96 11.48 -3.19
N ALA A 63 -8.19 11.06 -3.45
CA ALA A 63 -9.25 11.98 -3.88
C ALA A 63 -9.64 12.98 -2.77
N LEU A 64 -9.67 12.55 -1.50
CA LEU A 64 -9.89 13.41 -0.34
C LEU A 64 -8.74 14.41 -0.15
N LEU A 65 -7.49 13.92 -0.18
CA LEU A 65 -6.29 14.72 0.02
C LEU A 65 -6.07 15.77 -1.08
N ARG A 66 -6.33 15.40 -2.35
CA ARG A 66 -5.94 16.24 -3.50
C ARG A 66 -6.56 17.63 -3.52
N SER A 67 -7.80 17.78 -3.04
CA SER A 67 -8.45 19.10 -3.03
C SER A 67 -7.78 20.04 -2.04
N GLY A 68 -7.44 19.56 -0.84
CA GLY A 68 -6.66 20.30 0.15
C GLY A 68 -5.28 20.68 -0.38
N ALA A 69 -4.56 19.71 -0.95
CA ALA A 69 -3.24 19.93 -1.53
C ALA A 69 -3.26 21.00 -2.66
N ALA A 70 -4.29 20.96 -3.53
CA ALA A 70 -4.43 21.94 -4.60
C ALA A 70 -4.69 23.36 -4.07
N LEU A 71 -5.51 23.49 -3.03
CA LEU A 71 -5.77 24.78 -2.38
C LEU A 71 -4.52 25.30 -1.68
N ALA A 72 -3.80 24.44 -0.95
CA ALA A 72 -2.53 24.80 -0.29
C ALA A 72 -1.46 25.23 -1.32
N ALA A 73 -1.35 24.51 -2.45
CA ALA A 73 -0.44 24.89 -3.53
C ALA A 73 -0.77 26.28 -4.10
N ALA A 74 -2.05 26.57 -4.35
CA ALA A 74 -2.47 27.90 -4.82
C ALA A 74 -2.15 29.01 -3.81
N ARG A 75 -2.32 28.75 -2.52
CA ARG A 75 -2.03 29.72 -1.43
C ARG A 75 -0.53 29.97 -1.23
N ARG A 76 0.33 29.12 -1.76
CA ARG A 76 1.82 29.27 -1.67
C ARG A 76 2.44 30.02 -2.84
N VAL A 77 1.66 30.55 -3.77
CA VAL A 77 2.19 31.25 -4.96
C VAL A 77 1.55 32.62 -5.05
N GLY A 78 2.34 33.69 -4.97
CA GLY A 78 1.89 35.06 -5.15
C GLY A 78 1.16 35.24 -6.49
N GLY A 79 0.09 35.99 -6.50
CA GLY A 79 -0.82 36.08 -7.66
C GLY A 79 -1.94 35.04 -7.66
N ALA A 80 -1.63 33.78 -7.35
CA ALA A 80 -2.65 32.75 -7.16
C ALA A 80 -3.27 32.82 -5.76
N ALA A 81 -2.47 33.13 -4.73
CA ALA A 81 -2.93 33.27 -3.35
C ALA A 81 -4.04 34.33 -3.21
N GLU A 82 -3.88 35.47 -3.87
CA GLU A 82 -4.86 36.58 -3.85
C GLU A 82 -6.18 36.23 -4.60
N ALA A 83 -6.15 35.25 -5.51
CA ALA A 83 -7.35 34.76 -6.19
C ALA A 83 -8.16 33.76 -5.34
N VAL A 84 -7.56 33.21 -4.28
CA VAL A 84 -8.25 32.29 -3.36
C VAL A 84 -9.07 33.11 -2.36
N THR A 85 -10.39 33.10 -2.50
CA THR A 85 -11.31 33.93 -1.68
C THR A 85 -12.20 33.13 -0.74
N GLY A 86 -12.02 31.82 -0.63
CA GLY A 86 -12.87 30.97 0.21
C GLY A 86 -12.17 29.68 0.62
N ASP A 87 -12.93 28.84 1.33
CA ASP A 87 -12.52 27.53 1.79
C ASP A 87 -13.01 26.43 0.85
N LEU A 88 -12.63 25.17 1.14
CA LEU A 88 -13.08 24.02 0.37
C LEU A 88 -14.60 23.83 0.50
N ASP A 89 -15.27 23.60 -0.62
CA ASP A 89 -16.63 23.03 -0.62
C ASP A 89 -16.51 21.52 -0.28
N VAL A 90 -16.72 21.19 0.99
CA VAL A 90 -16.66 19.81 1.52
C VAL A 90 -17.56 18.87 0.73
N ALA A 91 -18.78 19.32 0.40
CA ALA A 91 -19.72 18.51 -0.37
C ALA A 91 -19.18 18.20 -1.79
N ALA A 92 -18.51 19.15 -2.43
CA ALA A 92 -17.87 18.95 -3.73
C ALA A 92 -16.67 17.97 -3.62
N VAL A 93 -15.88 18.06 -2.55
CA VAL A 93 -14.77 17.09 -2.29
C VAL A 93 -15.33 15.68 -2.14
N LEU A 94 -16.38 15.49 -1.33
CA LEU A 94 -17.00 14.19 -1.13
C LEU A 94 -17.64 13.65 -2.42
N ARG A 95 -18.32 14.49 -3.20
CA ARG A 95 -18.83 14.08 -4.53
C ARG A 95 -17.70 13.64 -5.46
N ARG A 96 -16.60 14.38 -5.48
CA ARG A 96 -15.42 14.01 -6.27
C ARG A 96 -14.84 12.66 -5.80
N ARG A 97 -14.66 12.44 -4.51
CA ARG A 97 -14.24 11.16 -3.94
C ARG A 97 -15.15 10.01 -4.38
N ASN A 98 -16.47 10.21 -4.30
CA ASN A 98 -17.46 9.22 -4.72
C ASN A 98 -17.33 8.87 -6.22
N SER A 99 -17.03 9.86 -7.07
CA SER A 99 -16.82 9.58 -8.50
C SER A 99 -15.58 8.73 -8.77
N PHE A 100 -14.51 8.87 -7.99
CA PHE A 100 -13.31 8.05 -8.10
C PHE A 100 -13.51 6.61 -7.64
N THR A 101 -14.47 6.36 -6.76
CA THR A 101 -14.90 5.03 -6.34
C THR A 101 -16.06 4.49 -7.17
N SER A 102 -16.40 5.13 -8.30
CA SER A 102 -17.59 4.80 -9.11
C SER A 102 -18.88 4.69 -8.28
N ASN A 103 -19.01 5.51 -7.22
CA ASN A 103 -20.07 5.41 -6.22
C ASN A 103 -20.22 3.99 -5.62
N TRP A 104 -19.09 3.30 -5.41
CA TRP A 104 -19.01 1.91 -4.94
C TRP A 104 -19.74 0.90 -5.85
N SER A 105 -19.74 1.15 -7.16
CA SER A 105 -20.17 0.19 -8.18
C SER A 105 -18.94 -0.42 -8.85
N ASP A 106 -18.87 -1.73 -8.89
CA ASP A 106 -17.80 -2.48 -9.56
C ASP A 106 -18.15 -2.93 -10.99
N GLU A 107 -19.27 -2.47 -11.53
CA GLU A 107 -19.71 -2.81 -12.88
C GLU A 107 -18.62 -2.56 -13.95
N GLY A 108 -17.78 -1.54 -13.76
CA GLY A 108 -16.68 -1.23 -14.68
C GLY A 108 -15.65 -2.34 -14.71
N GLN A 109 -15.25 -2.82 -13.53
CA GLN A 109 -14.29 -3.91 -13.36
C GLN A 109 -14.88 -5.25 -13.83
N VAL A 110 -16.15 -5.52 -13.53
CA VAL A 110 -16.83 -6.73 -14.00
C VAL A 110 -16.85 -6.76 -15.52
N ARG A 111 -17.24 -5.67 -16.18
CA ARG A 111 -17.17 -5.60 -17.67
C ARG A 111 -15.75 -5.78 -18.21
N TRP A 112 -14.74 -5.33 -17.47
CA TRP A 112 -13.35 -5.56 -17.87
C TRP A 112 -12.97 -7.04 -17.76
N LEU A 113 -13.35 -7.75 -16.68
CA LEU A 113 -13.15 -9.20 -16.54
C LEU A 113 -13.80 -9.97 -17.71
N GLU A 114 -15.07 -9.66 -18.02
CA GLU A 114 -15.79 -10.25 -19.15
C GLU A 114 -15.05 -10.03 -20.48
N LYS A 115 -14.62 -8.80 -20.74
CA LYS A 115 -13.89 -8.45 -21.97
C LYS A 115 -12.55 -9.17 -22.11
N THR A 116 -11.88 -9.42 -20.99
CA THR A 116 -10.57 -10.12 -20.98
C THR A 116 -10.70 -11.64 -20.93
N GLY A 117 -11.93 -12.17 -20.79
CA GLY A 117 -12.19 -13.60 -20.74
C GLY A 117 -11.86 -14.26 -19.40
N ILE A 118 -11.83 -13.47 -18.32
CA ILE A 118 -11.65 -13.95 -16.95
C ILE A 118 -13.04 -14.28 -16.39
N GLU A 119 -13.25 -15.53 -15.96
CA GLU A 119 -14.51 -15.92 -15.32
C GLU A 119 -14.57 -15.37 -13.90
N LEU A 120 -15.70 -14.77 -13.50
CA LEU A 120 -15.95 -14.27 -12.15
C LEU A 120 -16.93 -15.17 -11.41
N VAL A 121 -16.58 -15.60 -10.20
CA VAL A 121 -17.48 -16.26 -9.27
C VAL A 121 -17.65 -15.37 -8.03
N ARG A 122 -18.89 -15.01 -7.71
CA ARG A 122 -19.21 -14.24 -6.52
C ARG A 122 -19.40 -15.17 -5.32
N GLY A 123 -18.77 -14.82 -4.20
CA GLY A 123 -18.91 -15.51 -2.95
C GLY A 123 -17.62 -15.62 -2.16
N HIS A 124 -17.74 -16.17 -0.97
CA HIS A 124 -16.63 -16.42 -0.06
C HIS A 124 -15.91 -17.72 -0.43
N ALA A 125 -14.62 -17.64 -0.71
CA ALA A 125 -13.80 -18.75 -1.14
C ALA A 125 -13.00 -19.37 0.01
N ARG A 126 -12.98 -20.69 0.11
CA ARG A 126 -12.13 -21.46 1.02
C ARG A 126 -11.41 -22.57 0.28
N LEU A 127 -10.13 -22.75 0.58
CA LEU A 127 -9.42 -23.99 0.26
C LEU A 127 -10.09 -25.16 0.98
N THR A 128 -10.35 -26.23 0.28
CA THR A 128 -10.94 -27.48 0.83
C THR A 128 -10.04 -28.70 0.57
N GLY A 129 -8.85 -28.46 0.05
CA GLY A 129 -7.83 -29.46 -0.23
C GLY A 129 -6.84 -28.94 -1.29
N VAL A 130 -5.92 -29.82 -1.66
CA VAL A 130 -4.91 -29.52 -2.70
C VAL A 130 -5.60 -29.16 -4.02
N ARG A 131 -5.37 -27.92 -4.50
CA ARG A 131 -5.97 -27.40 -5.76
C ARG A 131 -7.50 -27.40 -5.78
N GLN A 132 -8.15 -27.43 -4.62
CA GLN A 132 -9.60 -27.42 -4.51
C GLN A 132 -10.05 -26.21 -3.69
N VAL A 133 -11.06 -25.51 -4.21
CA VAL A 133 -11.66 -24.33 -3.59
C VAL A 133 -13.17 -24.48 -3.58
N THR A 134 -13.80 -24.28 -2.44
CA THR A 134 -15.25 -24.19 -2.34
C THR A 134 -15.64 -22.73 -2.20
N VAL A 135 -16.56 -22.26 -3.02
CA VAL A 135 -17.12 -20.93 -2.97
C VAL A 135 -18.53 -20.99 -2.42
N THR A 136 -18.81 -20.20 -1.40
CA THR A 136 -20.15 -20.04 -0.82
C THR A 136 -20.71 -18.67 -1.23
N ALA A 137 -21.79 -18.67 -2.00
CA ALA A 137 -22.50 -17.46 -2.39
C ALA A 137 -23.35 -16.91 -1.22
N ASP A 138 -23.83 -15.67 -1.32
CA ASP A 138 -24.62 -14.98 -0.29
C ASP A 138 -25.93 -15.71 0.05
N ASP A 139 -26.49 -16.45 -0.90
CA ASP A 139 -27.70 -17.28 -0.69
C ASP A 139 -27.40 -18.64 -0.04
N GLY A 140 -26.14 -18.92 0.31
CA GLY A 140 -25.67 -20.16 0.90
C GLY A 140 -25.39 -21.28 -0.11
N THR A 141 -25.59 -21.06 -1.39
CA THR A 141 -25.23 -22.03 -2.44
C THR A 141 -23.73 -22.23 -2.49
N THR A 142 -23.29 -23.47 -2.58
CA THR A 142 -21.87 -23.82 -2.67
C THR A 142 -21.49 -24.34 -4.05
N THR A 143 -20.31 -23.90 -4.54
CA THR A 143 -19.72 -24.37 -5.79
C THR A 143 -18.30 -24.84 -5.53
N VAL A 144 -17.97 -26.04 -6.00
CA VAL A 144 -16.60 -26.59 -5.90
C VAL A 144 -15.84 -26.33 -7.19
N LEU A 145 -14.67 -25.72 -7.05
CA LEU A 145 -13.74 -25.41 -8.14
C LEU A 145 -12.46 -26.22 -7.97
N THR A 146 -11.90 -26.70 -9.08
CA THR A 146 -10.61 -27.41 -9.09
C THR A 146 -9.63 -26.73 -10.02
N ALA A 147 -8.37 -26.57 -9.58
CA ALA A 147 -7.31 -25.99 -10.39
C ALA A 147 -6.41 -27.07 -10.97
N ALA A 148 -6.16 -27.05 -12.28
CA ALA A 148 -5.20 -27.94 -12.91
C ALA A 148 -3.74 -27.51 -12.60
N CYS A 149 -3.47 -26.21 -12.58
CA CYS A 149 -2.12 -25.65 -12.43
C CYS A 149 -1.91 -24.98 -11.07
N ALA A 150 -2.71 -23.96 -10.73
CA ALA A 150 -2.43 -23.14 -9.55
C ALA A 150 -3.69 -22.58 -8.87
N VAL A 151 -3.58 -22.39 -7.54
CA VAL A 151 -4.45 -21.49 -6.75
C VAL A 151 -3.60 -20.32 -6.26
N VAL A 152 -4.11 -19.10 -6.38
CA VAL A 152 -3.44 -17.90 -5.93
C VAL A 152 -4.29 -17.21 -4.86
N VAL A 153 -3.73 -17.02 -3.67
CA VAL A 153 -4.36 -16.28 -2.58
C VAL A 153 -3.98 -14.79 -2.72
N SER A 154 -4.97 -13.94 -2.99
CA SER A 154 -4.83 -12.49 -3.15
C SER A 154 -5.85 -11.74 -2.29
N THR A 155 -6.13 -12.27 -1.10
CA THR A 155 -7.18 -11.80 -0.20
C THR A 155 -6.84 -10.47 0.50
N GLY A 156 -5.58 -10.04 0.40
CA GLY A 156 -5.13 -8.77 0.96
C GLY A 156 -5.03 -8.78 2.49
N SER A 157 -5.24 -7.61 3.08
CA SER A 157 -5.15 -7.39 4.52
C SER A 157 -6.34 -6.57 5.04
N ALA A 158 -6.56 -6.56 6.35
CA ALA A 158 -7.54 -5.75 7.05
C ALA A 158 -6.87 -4.81 8.06
N ALA A 159 -7.59 -3.80 8.54
CA ALA A 159 -7.10 -2.97 9.64
C ALA A 159 -6.96 -3.81 10.92
N LEU A 160 -5.85 -3.65 11.62
CA LEU A 160 -5.66 -4.22 12.96
C LEU A 160 -6.47 -3.40 13.97
N LEU A 161 -7.44 -4.03 14.62
CA LEU A 161 -8.09 -3.49 15.80
C LEU A 161 -7.35 -4.01 17.04
N PRO A 162 -6.61 -3.15 17.78
CA PRO A 162 -5.90 -3.59 18.98
C PRO A 162 -6.88 -3.94 20.10
N ASP A 163 -6.45 -4.84 20.99
CA ASP A 163 -7.22 -5.21 22.18
C ASP A 163 -7.13 -4.07 23.22
N ILE A 164 -7.96 -3.06 23.03
CA ILE A 164 -8.15 -1.93 23.96
C ILE A 164 -9.55 -2.04 24.56
N ALA A 165 -9.64 -1.89 25.87
CA ALA A 165 -10.92 -1.97 26.59
C ALA A 165 -11.97 -1.06 25.94
N GLY A 166 -13.13 -1.61 25.61
CA GLY A 166 -14.26 -0.90 25.02
C GLY A 166 -14.14 -0.49 23.54
N LEU A 167 -12.96 -0.60 22.93
CA LEU A 167 -12.74 -0.14 21.56
C LEU A 167 -13.67 -0.82 20.54
N ALA A 168 -13.77 -2.14 20.58
CA ALA A 168 -14.65 -2.88 19.65
C ALA A 168 -16.11 -2.49 19.81
N SER A 169 -16.56 -2.29 21.07
CA SER A 169 -17.94 -1.86 21.38
C SER A 169 -18.22 -0.42 20.97
N ALA A 170 -17.19 0.42 20.87
CA ALA A 170 -17.29 1.79 20.37
C ALA A 170 -17.46 1.87 18.85
N SER A 171 -17.36 0.75 18.12
CA SER A 171 -17.49 0.69 16.66
C SER A 171 -16.60 1.74 15.95
N PRO A 172 -15.28 1.70 16.16
CA PRO A 172 -14.39 2.72 15.63
C PRO A 172 -14.31 2.65 14.09
N TRP A 173 -14.01 3.77 13.48
CA TRP A 173 -13.61 3.78 12.08
C TRP A 173 -12.28 3.05 11.88
N THR A 174 -12.17 2.38 10.76
CA THR A 174 -10.92 1.96 10.14
C THR A 174 -10.63 2.83 8.92
N SER A 175 -9.60 2.49 8.14
CA SER A 175 -9.37 3.15 6.85
C SER A 175 -10.58 3.06 5.91
N ARG A 176 -11.41 2.00 6.03
CA ARG A 176 -12.60 1.78 5.20
C ARG A 176 -13.66 2.85 5.46
N GLU A 177 -14.05 3.05 6.71
CA GLU A 177 -15.02 4.06 7.11
C GLU A 177 -14.48 5.47 6.87
N ALA A 178 -13.23 5.74 7.24
CA ALA A 178 -12.62 7.06 7.05
C ALA A 178 -12.59 7.50 5.59
N THR A 179 -12.36 6.58 4.65
CA THR A 179 -12.33 6.95 3.22
C THR A 179 -13.70 6.95 2.56
N SER A 180 -14.73 6.35 3.19
CA SER A 180 -16.10 6.27 2.65
C SER A 180 -17.14 7.11 3.42
N ALA A 181 -16.74 7.82 4.47
CA ALA A 181 -17.64 8.62 5.30
C ALA A 181 -18.55 9.53 4.46
N ALA A 182 -19.84 9.58 4.80
CA ALA A 182 -20.83 10.40 4.11
C ALA A 182 -20.72 11.90 4.44
N GLY A 183 -20.08 12.24 5.57
CA GLY A 183 -19.83 13.59 6.05
C GLY A 183 -18.51 13.67 6.82
N ILE A 184 -18.12 14.89 7.17
CA ILE A 184 -16.94 15.14 7.99
C ILE A 184 -17.41 15.31 9.44
N PRO A 185 -16.86 14.55 10.42
CA PRO A 185 -17.18 14.73 11.82
C PRO A 185 -16.63 16.07 12.33
N ASP A 186 -17.28 16.65 13.36
CA ASP A 186 -16.80 17.88 13.98
C ASP A 186 -15.40 17.69 14.60
N SER A 187 -15.16 16.52 15.18
CA SER A 187 -13.85 16.15 15.72
C SER A 187 -13.52 14.67 15.48
N LEU A 188 -12.24 14.39 15.27
CA LEU A 188 -11.71 13.04 14.96
C LEU A 188 -10.50 12.74 15.83
N ALA A 189 -10.59 11.70 16.66
CA ALA A 189 -9.46 11.13 17.35
C ALA A 189 -8.83 10.00 16.49
N ILE A 190 -7.51 10.03 16.29
CA ILE A 190 -6.80 9.03 15.47
C ILE A 190 -5.84 8.26 16.35
N ILE A 191 -6.03 6.95 16.49
CA ILE A 191 -5.12 6.05 17.20
C ILE A 191 -4.12 5.48 16.17
N GLY A 192 -2.87 5.96 16.22
CA GLY A 192 -1.80 5.53 15.32
C GLY A 192 -0.91 6.67 14.85
N GLY A 193 0.26 6.32 14.29
CA GLY A 193 1.24 7.28 13.76
C GLY A 193 1.87 6.85 12.44
N GLY A 194 1.24 5.89 11.73
CA GLY A 194 1.69 5.44 10.41
C GLY A 194 1.09 6.25 9.26
N VAL A 195 1.31 5.77 8.03
CA VAL A 195 0.89 6.45 6.78
C VAL A 195 -0.61 6.75 6.75
N VAL A 196 -1.46 5.78 7.12
CA VAL A 196 -2.93 5.98 7.13
C VAL A 196 -3.32 7.06 8.12
N ALA A 197 -2.74 7.04 9.33
CA ALA A 197 -2.99 8.05 10.36
C ALA A 197 -2.60 9.45 9.87
N ALA A 198 -1.39 9.60 9.31
CA ALA A 198 -0.87 10.86 8.79
C ALA A 198 -1.71 11.42 7.64
N GLU A 199 -2.06 10.57 6.66
CA GLU A 199 -2.89 10.99 5.52
C GLU A 199 -4.32 11.37 5.94
N MET A 200 -4.93 10.61 6.85
CA MET A 200 -6.29 10.94 7.31
C MET A 200 -6.29 12.18 8.21
N ALA A 201 -5.27 12.37 9.05
CA ALA A 201 -5.11 13.62 9.79
C ALA A 201 -5.03 14.83 8.85
N THR A 202 -4.20 14.75 7.81
CA THR A 202 -4.06 15.80 6.79
C THR A 202 -5.38 16.05 6.06
N ALA A 203 -6.08 14.97 5.65
CA ALA A 203 -7.33 15.09 4.90
C ALA A 203 -8.44 15.72 5.76
N TYR A 204 -8.67 15.20 6.96
CA TYR A 204 -9.77 15.63 7.82
C TYR A 204 -9.54 17.03 8.42
N ALA A 205 -8.31 17.37 8.82
CA ALA A 205 -7.99 18.73 9.22
C ALA A 205 -8.20 19.72 8.06
N GLY A 206 -7.76 19.37 6.84
CA GLY A 206 -8.00 20.17 5.63
C GLY A 206 -9.48 20.31 5.25
N LEU A 207 -10.35 19.41 5.72
CA LEU A 207 -11.81 19.45 5.51
C LEU A 207 -12.56 20.07 6.68
N GLY A 208 -11.85 20.58 7.71
CA GLY A 208 -12.41 21.36 8.81
C GLY A 208 -12.74 20.58 10.09
N ALA A 209 -12.37 19.31 10.20
CA ALA A 209 -12.48 18.56 11.45
C ALA A 209 -11.42 19.01 12.46
N GLU A 210 -11.75 19.05 13.76
CA GLU A 210 -10.77 19.11 14.82
C GLU A 210 -10.10 17.75 15.00
N VAL A 211 -8.79 17.65 14.74
CA VAL A 211 -8.08 16.37 14.72
C VAL A 211 -7.12 16.25 15.89
N THR A 212 -7.24 15.13 16.64
CA THR A 212 -6.27 14.74 17.68
C THR A 212 -5.68 13.37 17.36
N MET A 213 -4.36 13.29 17.23
CA MET A 213 -3.64 12.03 17.01
C MET A 213 -3.02 11.52 18.31
N ILE A 214 -3.16 10.21 18.57
CA ILE A 214 -2.52 9.51 19.70
C ILE A 214 -1.45 8.59 19.12
N VAL A 215 -0.17 8.95 19.34
CA VAL A 215 0.99 8.27 18.76
C VAL A 215 1.82 7.63 19.87
N ARG A 216 1.75 6.30 19.98
CA ARG A 216 2.40 5.54 21.06
C ARG A 216 3.93 5.60 21.02
N SER A 217 4.52 5.51 19.84
CA SER A 217 5.98 5.42 19.67
C SER A 217 6.51 6.45 18.69
N HIS A 218 6.79 6.06 17.45
CA HIS A 218 7.35 6.93 16.42
C HIS A 218 6.31 7.25 15.34
N PHE A 219 6.21 8.53 15.03
CA PHE A 219 5.41 8.97 13.88
C PHE A 219 6.21 8.69 12.59
N LEU A 220 5.55 8.06 11.60
CA LEU A 220 6.17 7.59 10.35
C LEU A 220 7.47 6.78 10.60
N GLY A 221 7.48 5.93 11.63
CA GLY A 221 8.68 5.25 12.13
C GLY A 221 9.42 4.35 11.13
N GLY A 222 8.85 4.07 9.95
CA GLY A 222 9.52 3.36 8.85
C GLY A 222 10.31 4.27 7.90
N GLN A 223 10.26 5.59 8.12
CA GLN A 223 10.91 6.60 7.28
C GLN A 223 12.15 7.19 7.98
N GLU A 224 12.91 8.01 7.26
CA GLU A 224 13.96 8.82 7.88
C GLU A 224 13.37 9.75 8.96
N PRO A 225 14.03 9.95 10.11
CA PRO A 225 13.46 10.75 11.22
C PRO A 225 12.99 12.15 10.82
N PHE A 226 13.77 12.84 9.97
CA PHE A 226 13.41 14.18 9.51
C PHE A 226 12.10 14.21 8.73
N ALA A 227 11.70 13.09 8.11
CA ALA A 227 10.43 13.01 7.39
C ALA A 227 9.24 13.10 8.36
N GLY A 228 9.30 12.34 9.45
CA GLY A 228 8.32 12.43 10.52
C GLY A 228 8.25 13.82 11.15
N GLU A 229 9.41 14.42 11.42
CA GLU A 229 9.51 15.75 12.04
C GLU A 229 8.88 16.85 11.17
N LEU A 230 9.15 16.87 9.87
CA LEU A 230 8.61 17.86 8.94
C LEU A 230 7.09 17.72 8.78
N VAL A 231 6.58 16.50 8.69
CA VAL A 231 5.14 16.26 8.60
C VAL A 231 4.43 16.62 9.92
N LEU A 232 5.01 16.28 11.08
CA LEU A 232 4.46 16.66 12.38
C LEU A 232 4.37 18.17 12.55
N ALA A 233 5.42 18.90 12.15
CA ALA A 233 5.41 20.36 12.18
C ALA A 233 4.27 20.94 11.34
N ALA A 234 4.10 20.45 10.11
CA ALA A 234 3.04 20.89 9.22
C ALA A 234 1.62 20.50 9.71
N LEU A 235 1.45 19.34 10.31
CA LEU A 235 0.19 18.96 10.94
C LEU A 235 -0.14 19.89 12.12
N GLY A 236 0.86 20.25 12.94
CA GLY A 236 0.68 21.24 14.00
C GLY A 236 0.27 22.62 13.48
N GLU A 237 0.90 23.09 12.39
CA GLU A 237 0.51 24.34 11.70
C GLU A 237 -0.91 24.27 11.13
N ALA A 238 -1.35 23.09 10.71
CA ALA A 238 -2.72 22.85 10.25
C ALA A 238 -3.73 22.69 11.40
N GLY A 239 -3.32 22.85 12.67
CA GLY A 239 -4.19 22.76 13.84
C GLY A 239 -4.41 21.34 14.39
N VAL A 240 -3.67 20.35 13.92
CA VAL A 240 -3.75 18.99 14.45
C VAL A 240 -3.03 18.90 15.79
N THR A 241 -3.71 18.40 16.82
CA THR A 241 -3.12 18.07 18.11
C THR A 241 -2.46 16.71 18.05
N VAL A 242 -1.17 16.59 18.39
CA VAL A 242 -0.45 15.31 18.39
C VAL A 242 0.05 14.97 19.80
N LEU A 243 -0.50 13.91 20.38
CA LEU A 243 -0.12 13.37 21.69
C LEU A 243 0.86 12.21 21.47
N SER A 244 2.14 12.47 21.67
CA SER A 244 3.21 11.49 21.44
C SER A 244 3.67 10.82 22.74
N GLY A 245 4.09 9.53 22.63
CA GLY A 245 4.59 8.75 23.77
C GLY A 245 3.49 8.25 24.72
N VAL A 246 2.22 8.37 24.32
CA VAL A 246 1.07 7.92 25.11
C VAL A 246 0.29 6.85 24.36
N SER A 247 -0.37 5.96 25.13
CA SER A 247 -1.19 4.87 24.59
C SER A 247 -2.64 5.06 25.01
N THR A 248 -3.59 4.68 24.16
CA THR A 248 -4.98 4.55 24.53
C THR A 248 -5.17 3.30 25.40
N THR A 249 -5.79 3.43 26.55
CA THR A 249 -6.02 2.33 27.50
C THR A 249 -7.49 1.88 27.53
N GLU A 250 -8.40 2.79 27.24
CA GLU A 250 -9.84 2.51 27.21
C GLU A 250 -10.53 3.44 26.21
N VAL A 251 -11.57 2.96 25.57
CA VAL A 251 -12.44 3.74 24.68
C VAL A 251 -13.90 3.52 25.08
N THR A 252 -14.65 4.59 25.24
CA THR A 252 -16.09 4.53 25.52
C THR A 252 -16.85 5.43 24.55
N ARG A 253 -18.01 4.98 24.07
CA ARG A 253 -18.94 5.81 23.31
C ARG A 253 -20.18 6.08 24.15
N ASN A 254 -20.52 7.35 24.34
CA ASN A 254 -21.68 7.76 25.12
C ASN A 254 -23.00 7.64 24.31
N ALA A 255 -24.12 7.93 24.95
CA ALA A 255 -25.44 7.86 24.33
C ALA A 255 -25.67 8.92 23.24
N ASP A 256 -24.92 10.03 23.26
CA ASP A 256 -25.00 11.11 22.29
C ASP A 256 -24.13 10.80 21.05
N GLY A 257 -23.33 9.72 21.12
CA GLY A 257 -22.47 9.24 20.03
C GLY A 257 -21.00 9.65 20.15
N ASP A 258 -20.63 10.54 21.08
CA ASP A 258 -19.24 10.95 21.26
C ASP A 258 -18.39 9.84 21.86
N VAL A 259 -17.12 9.82 21.49
CA VAL A 259 -16.13 8.85 21.91
C VAL A 259 -15.15 9.50 22.87
N THR A 260 -14.92 8.89 24.03
CA THR A 260 -13.89 9.30 24.99
C THR A 260 -12.80 8.24 25.05
N LEU A 261 -11.55 8.68 24.84
CA LEU A 261 -10.33 7.86 24.93
C LEU A 261 -9.61 8.22 26.23
N SER A 262 -9.40 7.24 27.10
CA SER A 262 -8.50 7.37 28.27
C SER A 262 -7.09 7.01 27.88
N LEU A 263 -6.09 7.82 28.25
CA LEU A 263 -4.70 7.63 27.87
C LEU A 263 -3.83 7.15 29.05
N SER A 264 -2.68 6.60 28.75
CA SER A 264 -1.76 6.00 29.72
C SER A 264 -1.15 7.00 30.72
N ASP A 265 -1.16 8.28 30.41
CA ASP A 265 -0.70 9.38 31.30
C ASP A 265 -1.83 9.96 32.16
N GLY A 266 -3.04 9.41 32.08
CA GLY A 266 -4.21 9.86 32.82
C GLY A 266 -5.01 10.96 32.12
N THR A 267 -4.59 11.45 30.95
CA THR A 267 -5.39 12.41 30.17
C THR A 267 -6.55 11.72 29.45
N GLN A 268 -7.55 12.50 29.04
CA GLN A 268 -8.67 12.04 28.24
C GLN A 268 -8.83 12.89 26.98
N VAL A 269 -9.20 12.25 25.89
CA VAL A 269 -9.55 12.90 24.61
C VAL A 269 -10.99 12.55 24.30
N THR A 270 -11.83 13.55 24.00
CA THR A 270 -13.21 13.34 23.55
C THR A 270 -13.33 13.83 22.12
N ALA A 271 -13.97 13.06 21.27
CA ALA A 271 -14.19 13.38 19.86
C ALA A 271 -15.54 12.82 19.38
N THR A 272 -16.05 13.36 18.28
CA THR A 272 -17.27 12.86 17.63
C THR A 272 -17.03 11.47 17.03
N GLU A 273 -15.80 11.20 16.59
CA GLU A 273 -15.46 9.90 16.00
C GLU A 273 -14.01 9.49 16.32
N VAL A 274 -13.73 8.19 16.26
CA VAL A 274 -12.40 7.61 16.46
C VAL A 274 -11.99 6.75 15.27
N LEU A 275 -10.80 6.99 14.73
CA LEU A 275 -10.16 6.20 13.69
C LEU A 275 -9.02 5.36 14.28
N VAL A 276 -9.03 4.05 13.98
CA VAL A 276 -7.93 3.14 14.31
C VAL A 276 -7.05 2.92 13.10
N ALA A 277 -5.79 3.33 13.21
CA ALA A 277 -4.77 3.23 12.17
C ALA A 277 -3.44 2.67 12.74
N THR A 278 -3.53 1.55 13.49
CA THR A 278 -2.44 0.96 14.28
C THR A 278 -1.66 -0.13 13.56
N GLY A 279 -2.09 -0.54 12.36
CA GLY A 279 -1.46 -1.60 11.57
C GLY A 279 -2.45 -2.41 10.76
N ARG A 280 -1.98 -3.52 10.18
CA ARG A 280 -2.77 -4.42 9.34
C ARG A 280 -2.56 -5.87 9.73
N VAL A 281 -3.56 -6.72 9.46
CA VAL A 281 -3.53 -8.17 9.61
C VAL A 281 -3.91 -8.83 8.29
N PRO A 282 -3.40 -10.05 7.97
CA PRO A 282 -3.76 -10.71 6.72
C PRO A 282 -5.22 -11.17 6.74
N ARG A 283 -5.86 -11.19 5.58
CA ARG A 283 -7.18 -11.80 5.42
C ARG A 283 -7.04 -13.29 5.11
N THR A 284 -6.53 -14.05 6.08
CA THR A 284 -6.23 -15.49 5.98
C THR A 284 -6.94 -16.34 7.03
N GLU A 285 -7.68 -15.71 7.96
CA GLU A 285 -8.38 -16.39 9.06
C GLU A 285 -9.35 -17.46 8.55
N ASP A 286 -10.08 -17.17 7.48
CA ASP A 286 -11.12 -18.03 6.94
C ASP A 286 -10.93 -18.37 5.44
N VAL A 287 -9.69 -18.62 5.03
CA VAL A 287 -9.36 -19.04 3.65
C VAL A 287 -9.23 -20.56 3.52
N GLY A 288 -9.32 -21.30 4.63
CA GLY A 288 -9.18 -22.76 4.66
C GLY A 288 -7.72 -23.24 4.61
N LEU A 289 -6.78 -22.44 5.12
CA LEU A 289 -5.34 -22.76 5.15
C LEU A 289 -5.03 -24.05 5.91
N GLU A 290 -5.81 -24.38 6.93
CA GLU A 290 -5.70 -25.59 7.72
C GLU A 290 -5.82 -26.88 6.89
N THR A 291 -6.55 -26.83 5.78
CA THR A 291 -6.75 -27.98 4.87
C THR A 291 -5.49 -28.34 4.07
N VAL A 292 -4.52 -27.44 4.06
CA VAL A 292 -3.22 -27.59 3.38
C VAL A 292 -2.04 -27.45 4.31
N GLY A 293 -2.30 -27.60 5.64
CA GLY A 293 -1.27 -27.64 6.68
C GLY A 293 -0.65 -26.29 7.03
N LEU A 294 -1.35 -25.18 6.74
CA LEU A 294 -0.95 -23.82 7.12
C LEU A 294 -1.85 -23.28 8.24
N ALA A 295 -1.33 -22.35 9.04
CA ALA A 295 -2.10 -21.74 10.13
C ALA A 295 -3.04 -20.63 9.63
N PRO A 296 -4.34 -20.67 9.97
CA PRO A 296 -5.25 -19.55 9.74
C PRO A 296 -4.81 -18.28 10.49
N GLY A 297 -5.02 -17.11 9.89
CA GLY A 297 -4.67 -15.82 10.48
C GLY A 297 -3.21 -15.40 10.34
N ASP A 298 -2.33 -16.27 9.87
CA ASP A 298 -0.92 -15.95 9.61
C ASP A 298 -0.72 -15.34 8.22
N TRP A 299 0.37 -14.53 8.10
CA TRP A 299 0.88 -14.09 6.81
C TRP A 299 1.45 -15.30 6.04
N LEU A 300 1.26 -15.34 4.74
CA LEU A 300 1.75 -16.44 3.91
C LEU A 300 3.19 -16.19 3.48
N GLU A 301 4.12 -16.99 3.99
CA GLU A 301 5.51 -16.95 3.55
C GLU A 301 5.62 -17.46 2.11
N VAL A 302 6.37 -16.72 1.27
CA VAL A 302 6.57 -17.06 -0.14
C VAL A 302 8.04 -16.94 -0.54
N ASP A 303 8.46 -17.73 -1.54
CA ASP A 303 9.73 -17.50 -2.25
C ASP A 303 9.62 -16.32 -3.25
N ASP A 304 10.69 -16.03 -3.97
CA ASP A 304 10.70 -14.90 -4.90
C ASP A 304 9.81 -15.11 -6.13
N THR A 305 9.39 -16.34 -6.41
CA THR A 305 8.37 -16.65 -7.43
C THR A 305 6.93 -16.53 -6.89
N LEU A 306 6.77 -16.07 -5.64
CA LEU A 306 5.50 -15.95 -4.89
C LEU A 306 4.84 -17.31 -4.58
N LEU A 307 5.57 -18.41 -4.73
CA LEU A 307 5.13 -19.74 -4.33
C LEU A 307 5.13 -19.85 -2.80
N VAL A 308 4.01 -20.29 -2.21
CA VAL A 308 3.85 -20.44 -0.76
C VAL A 308 4.81 -21.50 -0.24
N GLN A 309 5.50 -21.16 0.85
CA GLN A 309 6.47 -22.01 1.52
C GLN A 309 5.85 -22.66 2.76
N GLY A 310 6.32 -23.87 3.08
CA GLY A 310 5.90 -24.62 4.25
C GLY A 310 6.36 -26.06 4.20
N ALA A 311 6.29 -26.75 5.35
CA ALA A 311 6.74 -28.13 5.48
C ALA A 311 5.62 -29.16 5.21
N ALA A 312 4.38 -28.71 5.01
CA ALA A 312 3.24 -29.61 4.80
C ALA A 312 3.34 -30.34 3.45
N PRO A 313 3.09 -31.65 3.41
CA PRO A 313 3.15 -32.44 2.16
C PRO A 313 2.12 -31.98 1.13
N GLU A 314 1.02 -31.38 1.55
CA GLU A 314 -0.03 -30.80 0.72
C GLU A 314 0.47 -29.64 -0.16
N LEU A 315 1.56 -28.97 0.21
CA LEU A 315 2.18 -27.89 -0.56
C LEU A 315 3.10 -28.40 -1.68
N ALA A 316 3.32 -29.71 -1.76
CA ALA A 316 4.14 -30.28 -2.82
C ALA A 316 3.54 -30.03 -4.21
N GLY A 317 4.39 -29.78 -5.22
CA GLY A 317 3.98 -29.66 -6.61
C GLY A 317 3.76 -28.23 -7.10
N ALA A 318 4.25 -27.21 -6.39
CA ALA A 318 4.32 -25.82 -6.82
C ALA A 318 2.98 -25.26 -7.36
N TRP A 319 1.92 -25.38 -6.58
CA TRP A 319 0.55 -25.03 -7.00
C TRP A 319 -0.09 -23.89 -6.22
N LEU A 320 0.35 -23.60 -4.97
CA LEU A 320 -0.22 -22.55 -4.13
C LEU A 320 0.67 -21.31 -4.13
N TYR A 321 0.11 -20.18 -4.49
CA TYR A 321 0.80 -18.89 -4.55
C TYR A 321 0.11 -17.87 -3.66
N ALA A 322 0.84 -16.85 -3.21
CA ALA A 322 0.27 -15.73 -2.47
C ALA A 322 0.86 -14.39 -2.95
N THR A 323 0.00 -13.46 -3.34
CA THR A 323 0.40 -12.16 -3.91
C THR A 323 -0.30 -10.99 -3.22
N GLY A 324 0.42 -9.87 -3.12
CA GLY A 324 -0.04 -8.66 -2.45
C GLY A 324 0.11 -8.73 -0.94
N ASP A 325 -0.70 -7.96 -0.22
CA ASP A 325 -0.55 -7.76 1.22
C ASP A 325 -0.47 -9.07 2.01
N VAL A 326 -1.20 -10.10 1.57
CA VAL A 326 -1.31 -11.39 2.28
C VAL A 326 0.03 -12.07 2.55
N ASN A 327 1.09 -11.75 1.80
CA ASN A 327 2.45 -12.29 2.00
C ASN A 327 3.38 -11.37 2.81
N HIS A 328 2.92 -10.20 3.25
CA HIS A 328 3.63 -9.24 4.09
C HIS A 328 4.96 -8.69 3.54
N ARG A 329 5.29 -8.90 2.26
CA ARG A 329 6.52 -8.37 1.67
C ARG A 329 6.49 -6.85 1.52
N ALA A 330 5.36 -6.32 1.00
CA ALA A 330 5.12 -4.89 0.88
C ALA A 330 3.61 -4.62 0.82
N LEU A 331 3.07 -3.90 1.81
CA LEU A 331 1.64 -3.60 1.91
C LEU A 331 1.26 -2.41 1.00
N LEU A 332 1.58 -2.54 -0.29
CA LEU A 332 1.46 -1.49 -1.30
C LEU A 332 0.91 -2.06 -2.61
N THR A 333 -0.14 -1.43 -3.14
CA THR A 333 -0.84 -1.89 -4.35
C THR A 333 0.09 -2.07 -5.55
N HIS A 334 1.00 -1.12 -5.81
CA HIS A 334 1.91 -1.20 -6.95
C HIS A 334 2.92 -2.35 -6.79
N GLN A 335 3.34 -2.65 -5.58
CA GLN A 335 4.23 -3.77 -5.29
C GLN A 335 3.48 -5.10 -5.44
N GLY A 336 2.25 -5.20 -4.92
CA GLY A 336 1.40 -6.35 -5.16
C GLY A 336 1.13 -6.60 -6.65
N LYS A 337 0.91 -5.55 -7.46
CA LYS A 337 0.77 -5.68 -8.92
C LYS A 337 2.08 -6.13 -9.60
N TYR A 338 3.22 -5.73 -9.08
CA TYR A 338 4.52 -6.23 -9.54
C TYR A 338 4.67 -7.73 -9.22
N GLN A 339 4.37 -8.14 -7.99
CA GLN A 339 4.32 -9.55 -7.58
C GLN A 339 3.36 -10.37 -8.45
N ALA A 340 2.16 -9.84 -8.73
CA ALA A 340 1.15 -10.50 -9.54
C ALA A 340 1.65 -10.84 -10.95
N ARG A 341 2.44 -9.95 -11.57
CA ARG A 341 3.04 -10.21 -12.89
C ARG A 341 4.09 -11.32 -12.81
N ALA A 342 4.97 -11.29 -11.82
CA ALA A 342 5.99 -12.32 -11.63
C ALA A 342 5.34 -13.71 -11.36
N ALA A 343 4.35 -13.75 -10.45
CA ALA A 343 3.61 -14.98 -10.15
C ALA A 343 2.86 -15.52 -11.37
N GLY A 344 2.15 -14.66 -12.11
CA GLY A 344 1.42 -15.06 -13.32
C GLY A 344 2.33 -15.64 -14.39
N ASP A 345 3.49 -15.01 -14.61
CA ASP A 345 4.50 -15.52 -15.56
C ASP A 345 5.12 -16.84 -15.07
N ALA A 346 5.40 -16.98 -13.78
CA ALA A 346 5.89 -18.23 -13.19
C ALA A 346 4.87 -19.38 -13.31
N ILE A 347 3.59 -19.10 -13.05
CA ILE A 347 2.49 -20.06 -13.22
C ILE A 347 2.40 -20.49 -14.68
N ALA A 348 2.42 -19.55 -15.61
CA ALA A 348 2.35 -19.82 -17.05
C ALA A 348 3.54 -20.66 -17.54
N ALA A 349 4.75 -20.35 -17.08
CA ALA A 349 5.95 -21.11 -17.42
C ALA A 349 5.87 -22.54 -16.90
N ARG A 350 5.46 -22.75 -15.63
CA ARG A 350 5.28 -24.08 -15.04
C ARG A 350 4.19 -24.90 -15.75
N ALA A 351 3.06 -24.26 -16.07
CA ALA A 351 1.97 -24.90 -16.82
C ALA A 351 2.42 -25.37 -18.22
N ALA A 352 3.28 -24.60 -18.87
CA ALA A 352 3.86 -24.94 -20.17
C ALA A 352 5.09 -25.88 -20.09
N GLY A 353 5.49 -26.34 -18.91
CA GLY A 353 6.69 -27.16 -18.71
C GLY A 353 8.01 -26.43 -19.05
N LYS A 354 8.01 -25.09 -19.03
CA LYS A 354 9.20 -24.27 -19.27
C LYS A 354 10.02 -24.09 -18.00
N PRO A 355 11.32 -23.87 -18.12
CA PRO A 355 12.16 -23.54 -16.97
C PRO A 355 11.74 -22.20 -16.35
N ILE A 356 11.91 -22.12 -15.02
CA ILE A 356 11.72 -20.88 -14.26
C ILE A 356 13.02 -20.09 -14.27
N ASP A 357 12.93 -18.80 -14.60
CA ASP A 357 14.02 -17.85 -14.46
C ASP A 357 13.86 -17.18 -13.07
N ASP A 358 14.44 -17.84 -12.07
CA ASP A 358 14.35 -17.47 -10.65
C ASP A 358 15.64 -16.82 -10.11
N ALA A 359 16.56 -16.49 -10.98
CA ALA A 359 17.70 -15.67 -10.62
C ALA A 359 17.26 -14.25 -10.17
N PRO A 360 18.01 -13.58 -9.29
CA PRO A 360 17.71 -12.18 -8.95
C PRO A 360 17.52 -11.32 -10.19
N TRP A 361 16.43 -10.54 -10.22
CA TRP A 361 15.97 -9.74 -11.37
C TRP A 361 15.52 -10.54 -12.60
N GLY A 362 15.36 -11.86 -12.46
CA GLY A 362 14.79 -12.72 -13.49
C GLY A 362 13.30 -12.44 -13.73
N THR A 363 12.77 -13.01 -14.80
CA THR A 363 11.39 -12.71 -15.27
C THR A 363 10.31 -13.19 -14.29
N HIS A 364 10.60 -14.24 -13.50
CA HIS A 364 9.61 -14.93 -12.68
C HIS A 364 9.75 -14.63 -11.18
N VAL A 365 10.48 -13.57 -10.81
CA VAL A 365 10.76 -13.23 -9.41
C VAL A 365 10.43 -11.79 -9.06
N ALA A 366 10.09 -11.56 -7.81
CA ALA A 366 9.77 -10.24 -7.27
C ALA A 366 10.96 -9.64 -6.48
N THR A 367 12.15 -9.60 -7.09
CA THR A 367 13.39 -9.15 -6.43
C THR A 367 13.30 -7.72 -5.86
N ALA A 368 12.55 -6.82 -6.51
CA ALA A 368 12.42 -5.44 -6.04
C ALA A 368 11.77 -5.33 -4.65
N ASP A 369 11.03 -6.35 -4.19
CA ASP A 369 10.44 -6.37 -2.86
C ASP A 369 11.48 -6.29 -1.73
N HIS A 370 12.72 -6.73 -1.99
CA HIS A 370 13.77 -6.77 -0.98
C HIS A 370 14.57 -5.48 -0.86
N ALA A 371 14.70 -4.72 -1.95
CA ALA A 371 15.67 -3.62 -2.00
C ALA A 371 15.16 -2.32 -2.64
N ALA A 372 14.02 -2.36 -3.32
CA ALA A 372 13.59 -1.26 -4.18
C ALA A 372 12.08 -1.03 -4.13
N VAL A 373 11.53 -0.97 -2.91
CA VAL A 373 10.11 -0.67 -2.68
C VAL A 373 9.90 0.84 -2.61
N PRO A 374 9.31 1.47 -3.63
CA PRO A 374 9.00 2.89 -3.59
C PRO A 374 7.75 3.13 -2.73
N GLN A 375 7.77 4.17 -1.91
CA GLN A 375 6.66 4.55 -1.02
C GLN A 375 6.40 6.05 -1.11
N VAL A 376 5.13 6.44 -1.08
CA VAL A 376 4.72 7.83 -0.95
C VAL A 376 3.67 7.94 0.15
N THR A 377 3.89 8.88 1.08
CA THR A 377 2.89 9.36 2.02
C THR A 377 2.37 10.70 1.50
N PHE A 378 1.08 10.77 1.17
CA PHE A 378 0.46 11.91 0.51
C PHE A 378 -0.05 12.95 1.53
N THR A 379 0.80 13.28 2.49
CA THR A 379 0.62 14.41 3.39
C THR A 379 1.00 15.73 2.70
N ASP A 380 0.94 16.84 3.40
CA ASP A 380 1.52 18.12 2.96
C ASP A 380 2.42 18.66 4.09
N PRO A 381 3.75 18.53 3.95
CA PRO A 381 4.54 18.05 2.80
C PRO A 381 4.40 16.55 2.53
N GLU A 382 4.57 16.12 1.25
CA GLU A 382 4.67 14.71 0.88
C GLU A 382 5.98 14.10 1.40
N VAL A 383 5.94 12.77 1.66
CA VAL A 383 7.16 11.97 1.91
C VAL A 383 7.26 10.91 0.84
N ALA A 384 8.35 10.91 0.09
CA ALA A 384 8.63 9.95 -0.98
C ALA A 384 9.96 9.24 -0.71
N SER A 385 9.96 7.93 -0.62
CA SER A 385 11.16 7.15 -0.28
C SER A 385 11.28 5.86 -1.06
N ILE A 386 12.50 5.39 -1.23
CA ILE A 386 12.83 4.09 -1.83
C ILE A 386 14.06 3.50 -1.16
N GLY A 387 14.10 2.18 -1.06
CA GLY A 387 15.25 1.44 -0.54
C GLY A 387 15.43 1.61 0.97
N LEU A 388 16.68 1.62 1.41
CA LEU A 388 17.04 1.62 2.81
C LEU A 388 17.08 3.04 3.39
N THR A 389 16.61 3.20 4.63
CA THR A 389 16.97 4.36 5.47
C THR A 389 18.41 4.24 5.94
N GLN A 390 19.00 5.34 6.41
CA GLN A 390 20.35 5.32 7.00
C GLN A 390 20.47 4.24 8.08
N ALA A 391 19.53 4.21 9.03
CA ALA A 391 19.56 3.26 10.14
C ALA A 391 19.41 1.79 9.65
N ALA A 392 18.60 1.55 8.63
CA ALA A 392 18.45 0.22 8.03
C ALA A 392 19.72 -0.23 7.30
N ALA A 393 20.36 0.66 6.56
CA ALA A 393 21.62 0.38 5.86
C ALA A 393 22.78 0.09 6.84
N GLU A 394 22.90 0.90 7.90
CA GLU A 394 23.90 0.66 8.97
C GLU A 394 23.66 -0.67 9.68
N LYS A 395 22.40 -0.96 10.03
CA LYS A 395 22.02 -2.26 10.66
C LYS A 395 22.33 -3.45 9.75
N ALA A 396 22.18 -3.30 8.45
CA ALA A 396 22.50 -4.32 7.45
C ALA A 396 24.01 -4.46 7.19
N GLY A 397 24.84 -3.60 7.77
CA GLY A 397 26.30 -3.66 7.69
C GLY A 397 26.90 -3.02 6.43
N PHE A 398 26.14 -2.23 5.68
CA PHE A 398 26.68 -1.50 4.54
C PHE A 398 27.65 -0.40 4.97
N ARG A 399 28.73 -0.22 4.22
CA ARG A 399 29.57 0.97 4.29
C ARG A 399 28.93 2.07 3.48
N ILE A 400 28.32 3.05 4.17
CA ILE A 400 27.49 4.04 3.50
C ILE A 400 28.11 5.45 3.54
N ARG A 401 27.66 6.29 2.61
CA ARG A 401 27.76 7.73 2.66
C ARG A 401 26.35 8.32 2.54
N VAL A 402 25.99 9.14 3.51
CA VAL A 402 24.73 9.87 3.55
C VAL A 402 24.94 11.23 2.92
N LEU A 403 24.05 11.62 2.02
CA LEU A 403 24.04 12.89 1.32
C LEU A 403 22.73 13.60 1.64
N ASP A 404 22.79 14.75 2.30
CA ASP A 404 21.63 15.54 2.69
C ASP A 404 21.59 16.88 1.98
N TYR A 405 20.42 17.29 1.48
CA TYR A 405 20.25 18.60 0.86
C TYR A 405 18.91 19.23 1.19
N ASN A 406 18.90 20.54 1.44
CA ASN A 406 17.67 21.30 1.60
C ASN A 406 17.05 21.58 0.22
N LEU A 407 15.88 20.98 -0.05
CA LEU A 407 15.17 21.16 -1.33
C LEU A 407 14.83 22.62 -1.65
N GLY A 408 14.58 23.45 -0.63
CA GLY A 408 14.34 24.89 -0.83
C GLY A 408 15.54 25.64 -1.43
N GLY A 409 16.74 25.03 -1.46
CA GLY A 409 17.95 25.61 -2.03
C GLY A 409 18.10 25.47 -3.54
N VAL A 410 17.19 24.78 -4.27
CA VAL A 410 17.22 24.69 -5.73
C VAL A 410 16.30 25.74 -6.36
N ALA A 411 16.66 26.23 -7.54
CA ALA A 411 15.88 27.26 -8.23
C ALA A 411 14.46 26.78 -8.57
N GLY A 412 14.30 25.51 -8.92
CA GLY A 412 12.99 24.91 -9.19
C GLY A 412 12.05 24.95 -7.98
N ALA A 413 12.55 24.82 -6.77
CA ALA A 413 11.75 24.92 -5.55
C ALA A 413 11.25 26.37 -5.33
N ALA A 414 12.12 27.36 -5.52
CA ALA A 414 11.74 28.77 -5.40
C ALA A 414 10.68 29.21 -6.41
N VAL A 415 10.68 28.64 -7.62
CA VAL A 415 9.63 28.87 -8.64
C VAL A 415 8.36 28.11 -8.30
N HIS A 416 8.46 26.94 -7.65
CA HIS A 416 7.34 26.08 -7.34
C HIS A 416 6.42 26.66 -6.25
N ALA A 417 6.99 27.24 -5.21
CA ALA A 417 6.24 27.84 -4.12
C ALA A 417 7.07 28.91 -3.38
N ASP A 418 6.42 29.98 -2.96
CA ASP A 418 7.02 31.00 -2.11
C ASP A 418 7.35 30.37 -0.74
N GLY A 419 8.60 30.51 -0.30
CA GLY A 419 9.06 29.93 0.95
C GLY A 419 9.10 28.39 0.97
N TYR A 420 9.31 27.74 -0.18
CA TYR A 420 9.40 26.28 -0.26
C TYR A 420 10.34 25.70 0.78
N THR A 421 9.84 24.79 1.59
CA THR A 421 10.60 24.01 2.56
C THR A 421 10.57 22.53 2.20
N GLY A 422 11.70 21.86 2.35
CA GLY A 422 11.79 20.43 2.07
C GLY A 422 13.20 19.90 2.27
N SER A 423 13.34 18.59 2.31
CA SER A 423 14.61 17.91 2.54
C SER A 423 14.75 16.72 1.61
N ALA A 424 15.98 16.44 1.21
CA ALA A 424 16.34 15.26 0.42
C ALA A 424 17.52 14.56 1.08
N ARG A 425 17.45 13.24 1.16
CA ARG A 425 18.54 12.36 1.57
C ARG A 425 18.77 11.31 0.50
N ALA A 426 20.05 11.03 0.17
CA ALA A 426 20.44 9.87 -0.62
C ALA A 426 21.49 9.07 0.16
N ILE A 427 21.41 7.73 0.05
CA ILE A 427 22.30 6.79 0.71
C ILE A 427 23.08 6.03 -0.35
N VAL A 428 24.39 6.17 -0.32
CA VAL A 428 25.31 5.53 -1.26
C VAL A 428 26.03 4.38 -0.57
N ASP A 429 25.99 3.20 -1.18
CA ASP A 429 26.88 2.09 -0.84
C ASP A 429 28.27 2.39 -1.39
N LEU A 430 29.25 2.52 -0.50
CA LEU A 430 30.64 2.88 -0.84
C LEU A 430 31.44 1.75 -1.50
N ASP A 431 30.98 0.49 -1.36
CA ASP A 431 31.69 -0.64 -1.95
C ASP A 431 31.29 -0.86 -3.42
N ARG A 432 30.02 -0.57 -3.77
CA ARG A 432 29.49 -0.68 -5.14
C ARG A 432 29.39 0.67 -5.86
N GLU A 433 29.52 1.77 -5.13
CA GLU A 433 29.32 3.13 -5.62
C GLU A 433 27.96 3.35 -6.31
N VAL A 434 26.88 2.82 -5.70
CA VAL A 434 25.49 2.92 -6.17
C VAL A 434 24.56 3.46 -5.06
N LEU A 435 23.41 3.99 -5.46
CA LEU A 435 22.36 4.35 -4.52
C LEU A 435 21.67 3.09 -3.97
N ILE A 436 21.46 3.04 -2.67
CA ILE A 436 20.69 1.99 -1.97
C ILE A 436 19.50 2.54 -1.21
N GLY A 437 19.32 3.85 -1.17
CA GLY A 437 18.18 4.51 -0.57
C GLY A 437 18.09 5.97 -0.95
N ALA A 438 16.87 6.49 -0.98
CA ALA A 438 16.60 7.93 -1.13
C ALA A 438 15.29 8.29 -0.44
N THR A 439 15.25 9.48 0.19
CA THR A 439 14.05 10.03 0.82
C THR A 439 13.94 11.51 0.47
N PHE A 440 12.76 11.92 0.02
CA PHE A 440 12.41 13.30 -0.29
C PHE A 440 11.21 13.72 0.56
N VAL A 441 11.25 14.91 1.14
CA VAL A 441 10.13 15.50 1.86
C VAL A 441 9.90 16.92 1.37
N GLY A 442 8.69 17.24 0.97
CA GLY A 442 8.34 18.55 0.44
C GLY A 442 7.07 18.53 -0.39
N PRO A 443 6.56 19.68 -0.84
CA PRO A 443 5.48 19.75 -1.82
C PRO A 443 5.86 19.08 -3.14
N ASP A 444 4.97 18.22 -3.67
CA ASP A 444 5.09 17.54 -4.99
C ASP A 444 6.37 16.70 -5.18
N VAL A 445 6.98 16.19 -4.11
CA VAL A 445 8.19 15.35 -4.19
C VAL A 445 7.93 13.92 -4.67
N ALA A 446 6.66 13.47 -4.70
CA ALA A 446 6.31 12.14 -5.21
C ALA A 446 6.86 11.88 -6.62
N GLU A 447 6.87 12.91 -7.49
CA GLU A 447 7.38 12.79 -8.85
C GLU A 447 8.92 12.69 -8.95
N LEU A 448 9.66 13.03 -7.89
CA LEU A 448 11.12 12.81 -7.81
C LEU A 448 11.48 11.34 -7.59
N LEU A 449 10.55 10.56 -7.02
CA LEU A 449 10.82 9.20 -6.55
C LEU A 449 11.17 8.22 -7.66
N HIS A 450 10.53 8.35 -8.84
CA HIS A 450 10.75 7.37 -9.90
C HIS A 450 12.16 7.41 -10.48
N ALA A 451 12.81 8.59 -10.51
CA ALA A 451 14.22 8.69 -10.88
C ALA A 451 15.13 7.94 -9.89
N ALA A 452 14.84 8.05 -8.58
CA ALA A 452 15.53 7.28 -7.55
C ALA A 452 15.29 5.77 -7.71
N THR A 453 14.03 5.38 -8.01
CA THR A 453 13.67 3.98 -8.23
C THR A 453 14.48 3.37 -9.37
N ILE A 454 14.58 4.07 -10.51
CA ILE A 454 15.38 3.63 -11.66
C ILE A 454 16.86 3.50 -11.28
N ALA A 455 17.41 4.48 -10.54
CA ALA A 455 18.81 4.46 -10.13
C ALA A 455 19.13 3.30 -9.18
N VAL A 456 18.24 3.01 -8.22
CA VAL A 456 18.40 1.90 -7.26
C VAL A 456 18.24 0.56 -7.97
N VAL A 457 17.16 0.34 -8.73
CA VAL A 457 16.90 -0.91 -9.45
C VAL A 457 17.96 -1.20 -10.50
N GLY A 458 18.41 -0.16 -11.23
CA GLY A 458 19.43 -0.29 -12.25
C GLY A 458 20.84 -0.33 -11.71
N GLU A 459 21.02 -0.25 -10.39
CA GLU A 459 22.33 -0.14 -9.73
C GLU A 459 23.24 0.85 -10.48
N VAL A 460 22.65 2.04 -10.80
CA VAL A 460 23.34 3.02 -11.63
C VAL A 460 24.55 3.57 -10.88
N PRO A 461 25.77 3.35 -11.38
CA PRO A 461 26.96 3.83 -10.69
C PRO A 461 26.99 5.35 -10.56
N ILE A 462 27.46 5.86 -9.43
CA ILE A 462 27.48 7.32 -9.13
C ILE A 462 28.15 8.12 -10.24
N HIS A 463 29.25 7.62 -10.84
CA HIS A 463 29.93 8.31 -11.93
C HIS A 463 29.04 8.46 -13.18
N ARG A 464 28.07 7.56 -13.42
CA ARG A 464 27.09 7.67 -14.51
C ARG A 464 25.97 8.65 -14.18
N LEU A 465 25.55 8.75 -12.89
CA LEU A 465 24.53 9.71 -12.46
C LEU A 465 24.96 11.17 -12.71
N TRP A 466 26.25 11.46 -12.73
CA TRP A 466 26.77 12.78 -13.11
C TRP A 466 26.41 13.20 -14.55
N HIS A 467 26.04 12.25 -15.41
CA HIS A 467 25.58 12.50 -16.78
C HIS A 467 24.05 12.56 -16.90
N ALA A 468 23.31 12.27 -15.82
CA ALA A 468 21.86 12.42 -15.74
C ALA A 468 21.51 13.88 -15.42
N VAL A 469 21.57 14.75 -16.42
CA VAL A 469 21.44 16.20 -16.27
C VAL A 469 19.99 16.57 -15.93
N PRO A 470 19.72 17.15 -14.76
CA PRO A 470 18.37 17.62 -14.43
C PRO A 470 18.01 18.87 -15.24
N SER A 471 16.74 18.96 -15.66
CA SER A 471 16.25 20.16 -16.32
C SER A 471 16.23 21.36 -15.36
N TYR A 472 16.49 22.56 -15.90
CA TYR A 472 16.50 23.81 -15.13
C TYR A 472 15.37 24.74 -15.61
N PRO A 473 14.63 25.41 -14.69
CA PRO A 473 14.59 25.18 -13.24
C PRO A 473 13.55 24.12 -12.88
N THR A 474 13.91 23.09 -12.14
CA THR A 474 13.01 22.04 -11.61
C THR A 474 13.45 21.56 -10.23
N LEU A 475 12.56 20.87 -9.50
CA LEU A 475 12.93 20.20 -8.25
C LEU A 475 14.02 19.14 -8.47
N SER A 476 14.11 18.56 -9.65
CA SER A 476 15.12 17.54 -10.01
C SER A 476 16.58 18.06 -9.94
N GLU A 477 16.81 19.39 -9.87
CA GLU A 477 18.14 19.93 -9.62
C GLU A 477 18.79 19.40 -8.32
N VAL A 478 17.97 18.92 -7.39
CA VAL A 478 18.44 18.28 -6.14
C VAL A 478 19.41 17.13 -6.41
N TRP A 479 19.24 16.39 -7.51
CA TRP A 479 20.13 15.30 -7.88
C TRP A 479 21.57 15.78 -8.11
N LEU A 480 21.74 16.90 -8.80
CA LEU A 480 23.06 17.49 -8.97
C LEU A 480 23.66 17.93 -7.63
N ARG A 481 22.84 18.52 -6.74
CA ARG A 481 23.29 18.97 -5.42
C ARG A 481 23.74 17.82 -4.52
N LEU A 482 23.02 16.71 -4.53
CA LEU A 482 23.42 15.49 -3.82
C LEU A 482 24.72 14.92 -4.38
N LEU A 483 24.90 14.90 -5.70
CA LEU A 483 26.12 14.44 -6.35
C LEU A 483 27.32 15.37 -6.06
N GLU A 484 27.11 16.68 -6.01
CA GLU A 484 28.16 17.65 -5.61
C GLU A 484 28.67 17.38 -4.20
N GLN A 485 27.79 16.98 -3.26
CA GLN A 485 28.20 16.57 -1.91
C GLN A 485 28.96 15.23 -1.90
N TYR A 486 28.63 14.32 -2.78
CA TYR A 486 29.41 13.08 -2.96
C TYR A 486 30.81 13.38 -3.49
N GLY A 487 30.94 14.37 -4.32
CA GLY A 487 32.18 14.74 -5.01
C GLY A 487 32.33 14.09 -6.38
N ARG A 488 32.93 14.82 -7.30
CA ARG A 488 33.21 14.30 -8.65
C ARG A 488 34.26 13.19 -8.59
N PRO A 489 34.10 12.11 -9.37
CA PRO A 489 35.16 11.15 -9.61
C PRO A 489 36.38 11.87 -10.18
N GLN A 490 37.57 11.58 -9.64
CA GLN A 490 38.83 12.11 -10.14
C GLN A 490 39.32 11.33 -11.34
#